data_61294a5df27cb8c0fc5a5a69fca51f93
#
_entry.id   61294a5df27cb8c0fc5a5a69fca51f93
#
_cell.length_a   1.000
_cell.length_b   1.000
_cell.length_c   1.000
_cell.angle_alpha   90.00
_cell.angle_beta   90.00
_cell.angle_gamma   90.00
#
_symmetry.space_group_name_H-M   'P 1'
#
loop_
_entity.id
_entity.type
_entity.pdbx_description
1 polymer ?
#
loop_
_entity_poly.entity_id
_entity_poly.type
_entity_poly.pdbx_seq_one_letter_code
_entity_poly.pdbx_strand_id
1 'polypeptide(L)'
;VFRPMVIHNFLQSVRLLADGMESFNKHCAVGIEPNRERINQLLNESLMLVTALNTHIGYDKAAEIAKKAHKEGLTLKAAALALGYLSEAEFDRWVRPEQMVGSMKAGG
;
A
#
# COMPACT_ATOMS: atom_id res chain seq x y z
N VAL A 1 8.17 -51.25 -8.77
CA VAL A 1 8.55 -51.32 -10.19
C VAL A 1 8.72 -49.92 -10.78
N PHE A 2 7.86 -48.93 -10.48
CA PHE A 2 7.93 -47.59 -11.08
C PHE A 2 8.69 -46.52 -10.27
N ARG A 3 9.33 -46.88 -9.15
CA ARG A 3 10.08 -45.96 -8.27
C ARG A 3 11.16 -45.15 -9.02
N PRO A 4 11.95 -45.72 -9.91
CA PRO A 4 12.95 -44.95 -10.66
C PRO A 4 12.31 -43.85 -11.54
N MET A 5 11.14 -44.13 -12.12
CA MET A 5 10.40 -43.15 -12.95
C MET A 5 9.81 -42.03 -12.07
N VAL A 6 9.26 -42.38 -10.90
CA VAL A 6 8.71 -41.40 -9.95
C VAL A 6 9.79 -40.43 -9.49
N ILE A 7 10.97 -40.95 -9.08
CA ILE A 7 12.08 -40.09 -8.63
C ILE A 7 12.67 -39.27 -9.77
N HIS A 8 12.75 -39.83 -10.98
CA HIS A 8 13.16 -39.07 -12.16
C HIS A 8 12.27 -37.87 -12.42
N ASN A 9 10.96 -38.07 -12.45
CA ASN A 9 9.98 -37.00 -12.68
C ASN A 9 10.02 -35.96 -11.56
N PHE A 10 10.16 -36.39 -10.32
CA PHE A 10 10.28 -35.49 -9.17
C PHE A 10 11.54 -34.63 -9.28
N LEU A 11 12.69 -35.23 -9.52
CA LEU A 11 13.95 -34.50 -9.64
C LEU A 11 13.97 -33.56 -10.85
N GLN A 12 13.36 -33.97 -11.98
CA GLN A 12 13.22 -33.11 -13.13
C GLN A 12 12.38 -31.88 -12.82
N SER A 13 11.25 -32.07 -12.13
CA SER A 13 10.38 -30.95 -11.71
C SER A 13 11.13 -29.99 -10.78
N VAL A 14 11.87 -30.51 -9.81
CA VAL A 14 12.66 -29.68 -8.89
C VAL A 14 13.71 -28.86 -9.63
N ARG A 15 14.42 -29.46 -10.59
CA ARG A 15 15.44 -28.74 -11.38
C ARG A 15 14.80 -27.65 -12.23
N LEU A 16 13.71 -27.95 -12.93
CA LEU A 16 13.02 -26.98 -13.77
C LEU A 16 12.49 -25.79 -12.95
N LEU A 17 11.94 -26.05 -11.77
CA LEU A 17 11.51 -25.00 -10.87
C LEU A 17 12.66 -24.15 -10.35
N ALA A 18 13.76 -24.78 -9.94
CA ALA A 18 14.94 -24.08 -9.46
C ALA A 18 15.54 -23.17 -10.54
N ASP A 19 15.73 -23.71 -11.75
CA ASP A 19 16.24 -22.94 -12.89
C ASP A 19 15.28 -21.80 -13.28
N GLY A 20 13.98 -22.07 -13.24
CA GLY A 20 12.94 -21.06 -13.51
C GLY A 20 12.95 -19.92 -12.49
N MET A 21 13.07 -20.23 -11.19
CA MET A 21 13.15 -19.24 -10.12
C MET A 21 14.42 -18.40 -10.23
N GLU A 22 15.55 -19.03 -10.49
CA GLU A 22 16.82 -18.32 -10.68
C GLU A 22 16.76 -17.38 -11.87
N SER A 23 16.27 -17.87 -13.01
CA SER A 23 16.09 -17.07 -14.21
C SER A 23 15.13 -15.90 -13.99
N PHE A 24 14.00 -16.15 -13.34
CA PHE A 24 13.04 -15.09 -13.00
C PHE A 24 13.65 -14.04 -12.07
N ASN A 25 14.36 -14.47 -11.04
CA ASN A 25 15.03 -13.54 -10.14
C ASN A 25 16.02 -12.67 -10.91
N LYS A 26 16.89 -13.28 -11.71
CA LYS A 26 17.97 -12.60 -12.42
C LYS A 26 17.47 -11.65 -13.50
N HIS A 27 16.43 -12.03 -14.24
CA HIS A 27 15.98 -11.27 -15.41
C HIS A 27 14.73 -10.42 -15.18
N CYS A 28 14.04 -10.60 -14.06
CA CYS A 28 12.83 -9.87 -13.74
C CYS A 28 12.88 -9.25 -12.33
N ALA A 29 12.93 -10.07 -11.28
CA ALA A 29 12.70 -9.61 -9.92
C ALA A 29 13.71 -8.54 -9.46
N VAL A 30 14.98 -8.71 -9.81
CA VAL A 30 16.08 -7.78 -9.45
C VAL A 30 15.89 -6.39 -10.09
N GLY A 31 15.20 -6.32 -11.24
CA GLY A 31 14.98 -5.09 -11.98
C GLY A 31 13.66 -4.38 -11.65
N ILE A 32 12.86 -4.92 -10.71
CA ILE A 32 11.58 -4.31 -10.34
C ILE A 32 11.82 -3.04 -9.52
N GLU A 33 11.33 -1.93 -10.03
CA GLU A 33 11.36 -0.66 -9.33
C GLU A 33 9.93 -0.13 -9.11
N PRO A 34 9.66 0.49 -7.94
CA PRO A 34 8.36 1.07 -7.67
C PRO A 34 8.15 2.35 -8.48
N ASN A 35 6.98 2.50 -9.11
CA ASN A 35 6.56 3.79 -9.64
C ASN A 35 6.12 4.70 -8.50
N ARG A 36 7.07 5.43 -7.92
CA ARG A 36 6.86 6.25 -6.71
C ARG A 36 5.85 7.37 -6.95
N GLU A 37 5.84 7.95 -8.14
CA GLU A 37 4.92 9.03 -8.50
C GLU A 37 3.47 8.51 -8.46
N ARG A 38 3.22 7.37 -9.12
CA ARG A 38 1.89 6.76 -9.12
C ARG A 38 1.45 6.27 -7.74
N ILE A 39 2.38 5.73 -6.96
CA ILE A 39 2.11 5.31 -5.58
C ILE A 39 1.70 6.51 -4.73
N ASN A 40 2.43 7.61 -4.80
CA ASN A 40 2.11 8.83 -4.06
C ASN A 40 0.75 9.42 -4.48
N GLN A 41 0.45 9.43 -5.77
CA GLN A 41 -0.85 9.85 -6.26
C GLN A 41 -1.98 9.01 -5.65
N LEU A 42 -1.90 7.69 -5.77
CA LEU A 42 -2.91 6.77 -5.23
C LEU A 42 -3.05 6.90 -3.71
N LEU A 43 -1.94 7.11 -3.02
CA LEU A 43 -1.94 7.32 -1.57
C LEU A 43 -2.70 8.58 -1.18
N ASN A 44 -2.45 9.70 -1.87
CA ASN A 44 -3.12 10.98 -1.59
C ASN A 44 -4.61 10.98 -1.97
N GLU A 45 -5.02 10.13 -2.91
CA GLU A 45 -6.42 9.92 -3.29
C GLU A 45 -7.14 8.94 -2.35
N SER A 46 -6.40 8.26 -1.46
CA SER A 46 -6.96 7.23 -0.58
C SER A 46 -7.81 7.82 0.55
N LEU A 47 -9.07 7.40 0.63
CA LEU A 47 -9.97 7.75 1.75
C LEU A 47 -9.56 7.10 3.07
N MET A 48 -8.70 6.09 3.05
CA MET A 48 -8.22 5.42 4.27
C MET A 48 -7.44 6.37 5.18
N LEU A 49 -6.84 7.41 4.63
CA LEU A 49 -6.10 8.42 5.40
C LEU A 49 -6.97 9.20 6.39
N VAL A 50 -8.29 9.19 6.21
CA VAL A 50 -9.22 9.87 7.12
C VAL A 50 -9.16 9.35 8.56
N THR A 51 -8.76 8.10 8.74
CA THR A 51 -8.64 7.50 10.08
C THR A 51 -7.63 8.20 10.97
N ALA A 52 -6.59 8.82 10.38
CA ALA A 52 -5.62 9.62 11.11
C ALA A 52 -6.26 10.88 11.77
N LEU A 53 -7.36 11.36 11.21
CA LEU A 53 -8.07 12.53 11.72
C LEU A 53 -8.98 12.23 12.91
N ASN A 54 -9.39 10.97 13.10
CA ASN A 54 -10.34 10.59 14.14
C ASN A 54 -9.90 11.01 15.55
N THR A 55 -8.61 10.92 15.83
CA THR A 55 -8.05 11.25 17.14
C THR A 55 -8.00 12.75 17.43
N HIS A 56 -8.10 13.58 16.39
CA HIS A 56 -7.97 15.03 16.49
C HIS A 56 -9.31 15.75 16.37
N ILE A 57 -10.17 15.37 15.44
CA ILE A 57 -11.44 16.04 15.16
C ILE A 57 -12.68 15.21 15.51
N GLY A 58 -12.48 13.97 15.93
CA GLY A 58 -13.54 13.02 16.22
C GLY A 58 -14.08 12.29 14.98
N TYR A 59 -14.75 11.16 15.24
CA TYR A 59 -15.21 10.26 14.19
C TYR A 59 -16.24 10.90 13.24
N ASP A 60 -17.20 11.66 13.78
CA ASP A 60 -18.30 12.22 12.99
C ASP A 60 -17.81 13.21 11.94
N LYS A 61 -16.93 14.15 12.34
CA LYS A 61 -16.33 15.12 11.42
C LYS A 61 -15.42 14.45 10.39
N ALA A 62 -14.64 13.46 10.81
CA ALA A 62 -13.82 12.68 9.90
C ALA A 62 -14.67 11.90 8.88
N ALA A 63 -15.80 11.35 9.30
CA ALA A 63 -16.75 10.70 8.41
C ALA A 63 -17.41 11.67 7.42
N GLU A 64 -17.70 12.90 7.83
CA GLU A 64 -18.23 13.95 6.94
C GLU A 64 -17.21 14.33 5.86
N ILE A 65 -15.94 14.48 6.24
CA ILE A 65 -14.84 14.74 5.28
C ILE A 65 -14.76 13.62 4.26
N ALA A 66 -14.76 12.36 4.70
CA ALA A 66 -14.68 11.20 3.81
C ALA A 66 -15.89 11.11 2.87
N LYS A 67 -17.10 11.33 3.37
CA LYS A 67 -18.32 11.33 2.56
C LYS A 67 -18.31 12.42 1.51
N LYS A 68 -17.88 13.65 1.88
CA LYS A 68 -17.76 14.77 0.96
C LYS A 68 -16.71 14.49 -0.11
N ALA A 69 -15.53 14.03 0.28
CA ALA A 69 -14.46 13.67 -0.63
C ALA A 69 -14.92 12.62 -1.65
N HIS A 70 -15.59 11.56 -1.18
CA HIS A 70 -16.11 10.50 -2.05
C HIS A 70 -17.19 11.00 -3.01
N LYS A 71 -18.16 11.79 -2.50
CA LYS A 71 -19.30 12.27 -3.29
C LYS A 71 -18.89 13.25 -4.38
N GLU A 72 -17.93 14.11 -4.10
CA GLU A 72 -17.48 15.20 -4.98
C GLU A 72 -16.20 14.85 -5.77
N GLY A 73 -15.64 13.66 -5.57
CA GLY A 73 -14.38 13.22 -6.23
C GLY A 73 -13.17 14.07 -5.82
N LEU A 74 -13.18 14.60 -4.60
CA LEU A 74 -12.11 15.43 -4.05
C LEU A 74 -11.11 14.59 -3.24
N THR A 75 -9.91 15.16 -3.04
CA THR A 75 -8.98 14.61 -2.03
C THR A 75 -9.51 14.90 -0.63
N LEU A 76 -9.11 14.10 0.36
CA LEU A 76 -9.47 14.34 1.77
C LEU A 76 -9.04 15.74 2.25
N LYS A 77 -7.87 16.20 1.80
CA LYS A 77 -7.36 17.53 2.12
C LYS A 77 -8.29 18.63 1.59
N ALA A 78 -8.67 18.56 0.32
CA ALA A 78 -9.60 19.51 -0.28
C ALA A 78 -10.97 19.51 0.40
N ALA A 79 -11.50 18.34 0.73
CA ALA A 79 -12.78 18.20 1.43
C ALA A 79 -12.72 18.75 2.87
N ALA A 80 -11.62 18.52 3.59
CA ALA A 80 -11.42 19.03 4.96
C ALA A 80 -11.35 20.56 4.99
N LEU A 81 -10.61 21.15 4.06
CA LEU A 81 -10.53 22.62 3.90
C LEU A 81 -11.89 23.23 3.52
N ALA A 82 -12.61 22.61 2.60
CA ALA A 82 -13.94 23.07 2.18
C ALA A 82 -14.99 23.02 3.30
N LEU A 83 -14.86 22.09 4.25
CA LEU A 83 -15.71 22.03 5.45
C LEU A 83 -15.25 22.96 6.58
N GLY A 84 -14.05 23.53 6.47
CA GLY A 84 -13.51 24.42 7.48
C GLY A 84 -13.17 23.77 8.82
N TYR A 85 -13.01 22.44 8.83
CA TYR A 85 -12.69 21.69 10.06
C TYR A 85 -11.22 21.73 10.42
N LEU A 86 -10.36 21.94 9.43
CA LEU A 86 -8.90 21.92 9.55
C LEU A 86 -8.28 22.97 8.64
N SER A 87 -7.16 23.51 9.08
CA SER A 87 -6.23 24.23 8.22
C SER A 87 -5.34 23.26 7.44
N GLU A 88 -4.73 23.74 6.37
CA GLU A 88 -3.79 22.93 5.57
C GLU A 88 -2.61 22.40 6.41
N ALA A 89 -2.06 23.26 7.26
CA ALA A 89 -0.95 22.90 8.14
C ALA A 89 -1.31 21.81 9.17
N GLU A 90 -2.54 21.86 9.70
CA GLU A 90 -3.03 20.82 10.62
C GLU A 90 -3.25 19.50 9.91
N PHE A 91 -3.81 19.53 8.70
CA PHE A 91 -3.98 18.32 7.90
C PHE A 91 -2.63 17.64 7.62
N ASP A 92 -1.65 18.38 7.12
CA ASP A 92 -0.31 17.85 6.79
C ASP A 92 0.47 17.37 8.02
N ARG A 93 0.18 17.94 9.19
CA ARG A 93 0.78 17.50 10.45
C ARG A 93 0.18 16.20 10.98
N TRP A 94 -1.12 15.99 10.82
CA TRP A 94 -1.84 14.87 11.40
C TRP A 94 -1.98 13.68 10.46
N VAL A 95 -2.10 13.93 9.16
CA VAL A 95 -2.21 12.88 8.15
C VAL A 95 -0.83 12.53 7.63
N ARG A 96 -0.19 11.59 8.30
CA ARG A 96 1.12 11.06 7.92
C ARG A 96 1.01 9.57 7.64
N PRO A 97 0.92 9.17 6.36
CA PRO A 97 0.74 7.77 5.98
C PRO A 97 1.82 6.84 6.56
N GLU A 98 3.04 7.32 6.68
CA GLU A 98 4.16 6.57 7.25
C GLU A 98 3.96 6.21 8.74
N GLN A 99 3.12 6.94 9.46
CA GLN A 99 2.80 6.68 10.86
C GLN A 99 1.57 5.78 11.04
N MET A 100 0.82 5.53 9.95
CA MET A 100 -0.37 4.69 9.96
C MET A 100 -0.06 3.20 9.76
N VAL A 101 1.14 2.89 9.35
CA VAL A 101 1.65 1.51 9.24
C VAL A 101 2.49 1.20 10.48
N GLY A 102 2.36 -0.03 10.99
CA GLY A 102 3.20 -0.46 12.11
C GLY A 102 4.68 -0.34 11.78
N SER A 103 5.53 -0.12 12.78
CA SER A 103 6.97 -0.15 12.57
C SER A 103 7.33 -1.51 11.98
N MET A 104 7.73 -1.55 10.72
CA MET A 104 8.49 -2.69 10.22
C MET A 104 9.82 -2.66 10.98
N LYS A 105 9.88 -3.37 12.11
CA LYS A 105 11.18 -3.76 12.65
C LYS A 105 11.81 -4.58 11.53
N ALA A 106 12.84 -4.04 10.91
CA ALA A 106 13.70 -4.80 10.04
C ALA A 106 14.09 -6.04 10.84
N GLY A 107 13.55 -7.20 10.43
CA GLY A 107 13.91 -8.45 11.05
C GLY A 107 15.40 -8.61 10.87
N GLY A 108 16.09 -8.76 12.01
CA GLY A 108 17.49 -9.16 12.03
C GLY A 108 17.64 -10.59 11.52
#